data_afa0e345760f9f77bd46517f005e2d42
#
_entry.id   afa0e345760f9f77bd46517f005e2d42
#
_cell.length_a   1.000
_cell.length_b   1.000
_cell.length_c   1.000
_cell.angle_alpha   90.00
_cell.angle_beta   90.00
_cell.angle_gamma   90.00
#
_symmetry.space_group_name_H-M   'P 1'
#
loop_
_entity.id
_entity.type
_entity.pdbx_description
1 polymer ?
#
loop_
_entity_poly.entity_id
_entity_poly.type
_entity_poly.pdbx_seq_one_letter_code
_entity_poly.pdbx_strand_id
1 'polypeptide(L)'
;MNNNVNFRQVNEGFKWVFDAAKPEEQVARLKEWAARNQTVVPMVRLGVGAEKVDWALPEGMPETAKIQDDIPEGMGETTLTLEWRRVKQFTDPASNMNNLPPWKREQQWVNILEAVQVEEAKILTAIKDGVLLSLYPKLEKCLPILGIEEYNKPPRKSAKKKSLQRTSKTLHV
;
A
#
# COMPACT_ATOMS: atom_id res chain seq x y z
N MET A 1 6.34 -5.57 -29.52
CA MET A 1 6.64 -4.99 -28.20
C MET A 1 6.25 -5.97 -27.12
N ASN A 2 7.23 -6.55 -26.48
CA ASN A 2 6.97 -7.45 -25.36
C ASN A 2 6.64 -6.59 -24.13
N ASN A 3 5.37 -6.27 -23.97
CA ASN A 3 4.89 -5.71 -22.73
C ASN A 3 4.84 -6.83 -21.70
N ASN A 4 5.99 -7.13 -21.12
CA ASN A 4 6.04 -8.08 -20.02
C ASN A 4 5.51 -7.37 -18.78
N VAL A 5 4.20 -7.49 -18.55
CA VAL A 5 3.49 -6.84 -17.42
C VAL A 5 3.65 -7.69 -16.16
N ASN A 6 4.64 -8.55 -16.11
CA ASN A 6 4.95 -9.35 -14.93
C ASN A 6 6.13 -8.73 -14.20
N PHE A 7 5.81 -8.06 -13.10
CA PHE A 7 6.80 -7.43 -12.24
C PHE A 7 7.11 -8.36 -11.07
N ARG A 8 8.39 -8.46 -10.73
CA ARG A 8 8.80 -9.21 -9.55
C ARG A 8 8.29 -8.54 -8.28
N GLN A 9 8.41 -7.22 -8.21
CA GLN A 9 8.01 -6.42 -7.05
C GLN A 9 6.83 -5.51 -7.39
N VAL A 10 5.96 -5.30 -6.41
CA VAL A 10 4.75 -4.48 -6.56
C VAL A 10 5.09 -3.01 -6.84
N ASN A 11 6.17 -2.49 -6.25
CA ASN A 11 6.61 -1.12 -6.51
C ASN A 11 6.98 -0.90 -7.98
N GLU A 12 7.54 -1.90 -8.64
CA GLU A 12 7.83 -1.83 -10.09
C GLU A 12 6.54 -1.72 -10.90
N GLY A 13 5.50 -2.45 -10.50
CA GLY A 13 4.18 -2.38 -11.14
C GLY A 13 3.55 -1.01 -11.01
N PHE A 14 3.54 -0.44 -9.81
CA PHE A 14 3.02 0.91 -9.59
C PHE A 14 3.81 1.96 -10.38
N LYS A 15 5.13 1.83 -10.42
CA LYS A 15 5.98 2.72 -11.20
C LYS A 15 5.62 2.68 -12.68
N TRP A 16 5.47 1.48 -13.24
CA TRP A 16 5.08 1.31 -14.64
C TRP A 16 3.73 1.96 -14.95
N VAL A 17 2.75 1.79 -14.05
CA VAL A 17 1.43 2.39 -14.20
C VAL A 17 1.52 3.91 -14.25
N PHE A 18 2.21 4.51 -13.28
CA PHE A 18 2.22 5.97 -13.09
C PHE A 18 3.31 6.68 -13.91
N ASP A 19 4.20 5.95 -14.58
CA ASP A 19 5.11 6.51 -15.59
C ASP A 19 4.38 6.88 -16.88
N ALA A 20 3.15 6.40 -17.07
CA ALA A 20 2.34 6.82 -18.22
C ALA A 20 2.00 8.31 -18.11
N ALA A 21 2.12 9.02 -19.23
CA ALA A 21 1.94 10.48 -19.26
C ALA A 21 0.49 10.91 -19.08
N LYS A 22 -0.47 10.10 -19.54
CA LYS A 22 -1.89 10.44 -19.54
C LYS A 22 -2.67 9.61 -18.51
N PRO A 23 -3.65 10.22 -17.82
CA PRO A 23 -4.49 9.48 -16.88
C PRO A 23 -5.18 8.25 -17.48
N GLU A 24 -5.63 8.32 -18.71
CA GLU A 24 -6.28 7.20 -19.43
C GLU A 24 -5.33 6.03 -19.60
N GLU A 25 -4.06 6.31 -19.88
CA GLU A 25 -3.01 5.28 -20.00
C GLU A 25 -2.71 4.65 -18.64
N GLN A 26 -2.71 5.45 -17.59
CA GLN A 26 -2.51 4.97 -16.21
C GLN A 26 -3.60 3.97 -15.82
N VAL A 27 -4.85 4.32 -16.09
CA VAL A 27 -6.01 3.45 -15.83
C VAL A 27 -5.89 2.15 -16.64
N ALA A 28 -5.54 2.25 -17.93
CA ALA A 28 -5.38 1.08 -18.79
C ALA A 28 -4.26 0.16 -18.30
N ARG A 29 -3.13 0.73 -17.90
CA ARG A 29 -1.99 -0.04 -17.37
C ARG A 29 -2.34 -0.73 -16.05
N LEU A 30 -3.03 -0.04 -15.16
CA LEU A 30 -3.44 -0.65 -13.89
C LEU A 30 -4.41 -1.80 -14.12
N LYS A 31 -5.36 -1.63 -15.03
CA LYS A 31 -6.29 -2.69 -15.41
C LYS A 31 -5.57 -3.91 -15.98
N GLU A 32 -4.61 -3.69 -16.85
CA GLU A 32 -3.82 -4.77 -17.45
C GLU A 32 -2.99 -5.51 -16.38
N TRP A 33 -2.34 -4.76 -15.51
CA TRP A 33 -1.56 -5.36 -14.41
C TRP A 33 -2.44 -6.16 -13.47
N ALA A 34 -3.60 -5.60 -13.08
CA ALA A 34 -4.56 -6.27 -12.21
C ALA A 34 -5.10 -7.58 -12.84
N ALA A 35 -5.27 -7.60 -14.16
CA ALA A 35 -5.72 -8.78 -14.87
C ALA A 35 -4.66 -9.91 -14.86
N ARG A 36 -3.39 -9.55 -14.75
CA ARG A 36 -2.28 -10.51 -14.75
C ARG A 36 -1.79 -10.88 -13.36
N ASN A 37 -2.08 -10.06 -12.35
CA ASN A 37 -1.68 -10.31 -10.97
C ASN A 37 -2.91 -10.20 -10.06
N GLN A 38 -3.39 -11.33 -9.59
CA GLN A 38 -4.59 -11.42 -8.76
C GLN A 38 -4.47 -10.73 -7.39
N THR A 39 -3.27 -10.41 -6.96
CA THR A 39 -3.05 -9.74 -5.66
C THR A 39 -3.24 -8.25 -5.74
N VAL A 40 -3.21 -7.65 -6.94
CA VAL A 40 -3.26 -6.18 -7.10
C VAL A 40 -4.57 -5.59 -6.58
N VAL A 41 -5.71 -6.13 -6.98
CA VAL A 41 -7.01 -5.59 -6.55
C VAL A 41 -7.22 -5.73 -5.04
N PRO A 42 -7.03 -6.91 -4.42
CA PRO A 42 -7.15 -7.04 -2.96
C PRO A 42 -6.19 -6.13 -2.20
N MET A 43 -4.97 -5.97 -2.70
CA MET A 43 -3.95 -5.12 -2.12
C MET A 43 -4.37 -3.65 -2.13
N VAL A 44 -4.88 -3.17 -3.26
CA VAL A 44 -5.38 -1.81 -3.41
C VAL A 44 -6.60 -1.58 -2.52
N ARG A 45 -7.56 -2.51 -2.51
CA ARG A 45 -8.74 -2.40 -1.67
C ARG A 45 -8.42 -2.24 -0.19
N LEU A 46 -7.51 -3.05 0.32
CA LEU A 46 -7.05 -2.92 1.71
C LEU A 46 -6.28 -1.61 1.93
N GLY A 47 -5.41 -1.27 0.98
CA GLY A 47 -4.54 -0.10 1.09
C GLY A 47 -5.26 1.23 1.04
N VAL A 48 -6.40 1.32 0.34
CA VAL A 48 -7.20 2.55 0.29
C VAL A 48 -8.31 2.58 1.34
N GLY A 49 -8.44 1.52 2.14
CA GLY A 49 -9.47 1.45 3.18
C GLY A 49 -10.86 1.11 2.66
N ALA A 50 -10.97 0.52 1.46
CA ALA A 50 -12.24 0.03 0.92
C ALA A 50 -12.76 -1.17 1.70
N GLU A 51 -11.87 -1.99 2.23
CA GLU A 51 -12.17 -3.04 3.19
C GLU A 51 -11.66 -2.59 4.56
N LYS A 52 -12.57 -2.54 5.54
CA LYS A 52 -12.19 -2.21 6.91
C LYS A 52 -11.79 -3.49 7.64
N VAL A 53 -10.54 -3.55 8.04
CA VAL A 53 -9.95 -4.69 8.71
C VAL A 53 -9.26 -4.22 9.99
N ASP A 54 -9.47 -4.96 11.07
CA ASP A 54 -8.68 -4.78 12.28
C ASP A 54 -7.42 -5.64 12.19
N TRP A 55 -6.32 -5.00 11.84
CA TRP A 55 -5.03 -5.69 11.74
C TRP A 55 -4.49 -6.12 13.11
N ALA A 56 -4.94 -5.45 14.17
CA ALA A 56 -4.43 -5.65 15.54
C ALA A 56 -2.89 -5.52 15.59
N LEU A 57 -2.37 -4.54 14.87
CA LEU A 57 -0.96 -4.20 14.79
C LEU A 57 -0.78 -2.70 15.04
N PRO A 58 0.36 -2.27 15.60
CA PRO A 58 0.63 -0.85 15.77
C PRO A 58 0.65 -0.09 14.44
N GLU A 59 0.32 1.20 14.49
CA GLU A 59 0.42 2.08 13.34
C GLU A 59 1.88 2.28 12.93
N GLY A 60 2.10 2.44 11.63
CA GLY A 60 3.42 2.67 11.07
C GLY A 60 4.28 1.42 10.98
N MET A 61 5.54 1.63 10.60
CA MET A 61 6.54 0.56 10.55
C MET A 61 7.09 0.33 11.95
N PRO A 62 7.09 -0.93 12.45
CA PRO A 62 7.61 -1.20 13.79
C PRO A 62 9.08 -0.80 13.92
N GLU A 63 9.45 -0.18 15.05
CA GLU A 63 10.84 0.21 15.33
C GLU A 63 11.77 -0.99 15.43
N THR A 64 11.23 -2.14 15.79
CA THR A 64 11.99 -3.39 15.89
C THR A 64 12.33 -4.02 14.54
N ALA A 65 11.67 -3.56 13.46
CA ALA A 65 11.92 -4.09 12.13
C ALA A 65 13.28 -3.62 11.60
N LYS A 66 14.13 -4.57 11.26
CA LYS A 66 15.45 -4.28 10.67
C LYS A 66 15.33 -4.32 9.14
N ILE A 67 14.84 -3.23 8.59
CA ILE A 67 14.64 -3.10 7.15
C ILE A 67 16.00 -2.85 6.48
N GLN A 68 16.34 -3.71 5.54
CA GLN A 68 17.58 -3.57 4.77
C GLN A 68 17.32 -2.66 3.57
N ASP A 69 17.72 -1.41 3.69
CA ASP A 69 17.51 -0.41 2.63
C ASP A 69 18.66 -0.37 1.62
N ASP A 70 19.72 -1.12 1.85
CA ASP A 70 20.87 -1.26 0.95
C ASP A 70 20.67 -2.35 -0.12
N ILE A 71 19.61 -3.13 -0.04
CA ILE A 71 19.32 -4.17 -1.04
C ILE A 71 18.73 -3.52 -2.30
N PRO A 72 19.34 -3.74 -3.48
CA PRO A 72 18.81 -3.20 -4.73
C PRO A 72 17.40 -3.71 -5.04
N GLU A 73 16.64 -2.93 -5.82
CA GLU A 73 15.32 -3.33 -6.29
C GLU A 73 15.40 -4.69 -7.01
N GLY A 74 14.42 -5.54 -6.72
CA GLY A 74 14.34 -6.87 -7.31
C GLY A 74 15.21 -7.93 -6.64
N MET A 75 16.00 -7.59 -5.63
CA MET A 75 16.97 -8.49 -4.99
C MET A 75 16.60 -8.92 -3.57
N GLY A 76 15.39 -8.62 -3.11
CA GLY A 76 14.92 -9.08 -1.81
C GLY A 76 14.80 -10.61 -1.75
N GLU A 77 14.84 -11.18 -0.55
CA GLU A 77 14.72 -12.63 -0.34
C GLU A 77 13.40 -13.18 -0.89
N THR A 78 12.32 -12.42 -0.73
CA THR A 78 10.99 -12.76 -1.22
C THR A 78 10.31 -11.52 -1.78
N THR A 79 9.07 -11.65 -2.21
CA THR A 79 8.28 -10.54 -2.75
C THR A 79 6.94 -10.44 -2.04
N LEU A 80 6.35 -9.25 -2.06
CA LEU A 80 5.03 -9.02 -1.46
C LEU A 80 3.97 -9.92 -2.10
N THR A 81 4.03 -10.15 -3.40
CA THR A 81 3.10 -11.06 -4.09
C THR A 81 3.20 -12.48 -3.54
N LEU A 82 4.40 -12.98 -3.31
CA LEU A 82 4.61 -14.31 -2.74
C LEU A 82 4.17 -14.38 -1.28
N GLU A 83 4.39 -13.31 -0.52
CA GLU A 83 4.04 -13.24 0.91
C GLU A 83 2.56 -12.89 1.14
N TRP A 84 1.82 -12.56 0.08
CA TRP A 84 0.44 -12.09 0.21
C TRP A 84 -0.46 -13.06 0.97
N ARG A 85 -0.24 -14.35 0.80
CA ARG A 85 -0.99 -15.39 1.54
C ARG A 85 -0.81 -15.25 3.05
N ARG A 86 0.40 -14.94 3.51
CA ARG A 86 0.68 -14.70 4.93
C ARG A 86 0.06 -13.38 5.39
N VAL A 87 0.13 -12.35 4.57
CA VAL A 87 -0.49 -11.05 4.87
C VAL A 87 -2.01 -11.21 5.06
N LYS A 88 -2.67 -11.97 4.21
CA LYS A 88 -4.11 -12.22 4.30
C LYS A 88 -4.54 -12.87 5.60
N GLN A 89 -3.68 -13.64 6.24
CA GLN A 89 -3.99 -14.26 7.54
C GLN A 89 -4.23 -13.21 8.63
N PHE A 90 -3.63 -12.04 8.53
CA PHE A 90 -3.87 -10.94 9.47
C PHE A 90 -5.24 -10.30 9.28
N THR A 91 -5.86 -10.48 8.12
CA THR A 91 -7.15 -9.89 7.77
C THR A 91 -8.31 -10.88 7.90
N ASP A 92 -8.03 -12.16 8.04
CA ASP A 92 -9.03 -13.23 8.11
C ASP A 92 -9.45 -13.47 9.56
N PRO A 93 -10.74 -13.24 9.92
CA PRO A 93 -11.21 -13.48 11.30
C PRO A 93 -11.07 -14.94 11.74
N ALA A 94 -11.07 -15.89 10.79
CA ALA A 94 -10.97 -17.31 11.09
C ALA A 94 -9.52 -17.82 11.19
N SER A 95 -8.53 -16.94 10.97
CA SER A 95 -7.11 -17.31 10.98
C SER A 95 -6.61 -17.60 12.40
N ASN A 96 -5.70 -18.57 12.51
CA ASN A 96 -4.98 -18.86 13.76
C ASN A 96 -4.13 -17.67 14.23
N MET A 97 -3.83 -16.73 13.35
CA MET A 97 -3.12 -15.50 13.69
C MET A 97 -3.82 -14.72 14.81
N ASN A 98 -5.16 -14.79 14.87
CA ASN A 98 -5.96 -14.12 15.90
C ASN A 98 -5.79 -14.73 17.29
N ASN A 99 -5.29 -15.96 17.38
CA ASN A 99 -5.05 -16.67 18.63
C ASN A 99 -3.66 -16.41 19.21
N LEU A 100 -2.80 -15.70 18.46
CA LEU A 100 -1.46 -15.39 18.94
C LEU A 100 -1.49 -14.19 19.89
N PRO A 101 -0.63 -14.18 20.93
CA PRO A 101 -0.46 -12.99 21.75
C PRO A 101 0.04 -11.81 20.89
N PRO A 102 -0.25 -10.55 21.27
CA PRO A 102 0.09 -9.40 20.45
C PRO A 102 1.55 -9.32 20.02
N TRP A 103 2.48 -9.67 20.93
CA TRP A 103 3.91 -9.62 20.61
C TRP A 103 4.32 -10.64 19.56
N LYS A 104 3.68 -11.83 19.56
CA LYS A 104 3.93 -12.87 18.57
C LYS A 104 3.35 -12.48 17.20
N ARG A 105 2.16 -11.88 17.21
CA ARG A 105 1.51 -11.38 16.01
C ARG A 105 2.37 -10.31 15.35
N GLU A 106 2.88 -9.36 16.14
CA GLU A 106 3.79 -8.32 15.67
C GLU A 106 5.10 -8.91 15.13
N GLN A 107 5.65 -9.92 15.80
CA GLN A 107 6.85 -10.62 15.35
C GLN A 107 6.66 -11.25 13.96
N GLN A 108 5.52 -11.87 13.71
CA GLN A 108 5.19 -12.44 12.41
C GLN A 108 5.10 -11.36 11.34
N TRP A 109 4.53 -10.22 11.67
CA TRP A 109 4.45 -9.07 10.77
C TRP A 109 5.86 -8.52 10.43
N VAL A 110 6.68 -8.33 11.44
CA VAL A 110 8.07 -7.87 11.26
C VAL A 110 8.85 -8.84 10.35
N ASN A 111 8.66 -10.14 10.53
CA ASN A 111 9.33 -11.14 9.68
C ASN A 111 9.00 -10.95 8.20
N ILE A 112 7.75 -10.62 7.87
CA ILE A 112 7.36 -10.33 6.48
C ILE A 112 8.05 -9.06 5.98
N LEU A 113 8.02 -7.99 6.79
CA LEU A 113 8.63 -6.71 6.42
C LEU A 113 10.14 -6.83 6.17
N GLU A 114 10.82 -7.62 6.99
CA GLU A 114 12.26 -7.82 6.85
C GLU A 114 12.65 -8.71 5.66
N ALA A 115 11.74 -9.57 5.22
CA ALA A 115 11.99 -10.51 4.13
C ALA A 115 11.81 -9.87 2.74
N VAL A 116 10.99 -8.84 2.63
CA VAL A 116 10.77 -8.12 1.36
C VAL A 116 11.75 -6.93 1.24
N GLN A 117 11.91 -6.45 0.01
CA GLN A 117 12.76 -5.29 -0.25
C GLN A 117 12.10 -4.02 0.34
N VAL A 118 12.90 -3.02 0.71
CA VAL A 118 12.44 -1.83 1.45
C VAL A 118 11.25 -1.12 0.81
N GLU A 119 11.20 -1.01 -0.50
CA GLU A 119 10.09 -0.35 -1.18
C GLU A 119 8.78 -1.15 -1.02
N GLU A 120 8.86 -2.47 -1.04
CA GLU A 120 7.69 -3.31 -0.75
C GLU A 120 7.29 -3.27 0.72
N ALA A 121 8.26 -3.14 1.64
CA ALA A 121 7.97 -2.97 3.06
C ALA A 121 7.21 -1.68 3.33
N LYS A 122 7.56 -0.59 2.65
CA LYS A 122 6.84 0.69 2.73
C LYS A 122 5.41 0.57 2.20
N ILE A 123 5.23 -0.12 1.09
CA ILE A 123 3.90 -0.36 0.51
C ILE A 123 3.05 -1.18 1.47
N LEU A 124 3.60 -2.25 2.02
CA LEU A 124 2.88 -3.12 2.96
C LEU A 124 2.46 -2.37 4.21
N THR A 125 3.33 -1.51 4.74
CA THR A 125 3.02 -0.65 5.89
C THR A 125 1.87 0.31 5.56
N ALA A 126 1.90 0.91 4.38
CA ALA A 126 0.83 1.81 3.92
C ALA A 126 -0.50 1.07 3.73
N ILE A 127 -0.47 -0.18 3.25
CA ILE A 127 -1.65 -1.03 3.13
C ILE A 127 -2.26 -1.29 4.51
N LYS A 128 -1.45 -1.68 5.47
CA LYS A 128 -1.89 -1.93 6.85
C LYS A 128 -2.54 -0.69 7.46
N ASP A 129 -1.94 0.47 7.25
CA ASP A 129 -2.43 1.72 7.82
C ASP A 129 -3.59 2.35 7.01
N GLY A 130 -3.93 1.78 5.85
CA GLY A 130 -5.00 2.28 4.99
C GLY A 130 -4.66 3.61 4.32
N VAL A 131 -3.38 3.90 4.10
CA VAL A 131 -2.87 5.18 3.57
C VAL A 131 -2.10 5.02 2.25
N LEU A 132 -2.44 4.00 1.47
CA LEU A 132 -1.77 3.75 0.20
C LEU A 132 -1.84 4.94 -0.76
N LEU A 133 -2.92 5.73 -0.71
CA LEU A 133 -3.06 6.94 -1.51
C LEU A 133 -2.06 8.04 -1.15
N SER A 134 -1.46 7.99 0.03
CA SER A 134 -0.38 8.89 0.42
C SER A 134 0.91 8.58 -0.34
N LEU A 135 1.16 7.30 -0.64
CA LEU A 135 2.30 6.87 -1.46
C LEU A 135 2.05 7.08 -2.96
N TYR A 136 0.82 6.81 -3.40
CA TYR A 136 0.44 6.86 -4.80
C TYR A 136 -0.83 7.70 -4.98
N PRO A 137 -0.72 9.04 -4.92
CA PRO A 137 -1.91 9.92 -5.04
C PRO A 137 -2.67 9.75 -6.37
N LYS A 138 -1.96 9.43 -7.44
CA LYS A 138 -2.58 9.22 -8.76
C LYS A 138 -3.48 7.99 -8.80
N LEU A 139 -3.32 7.08 -7.84
CA LEU A 139 -4.14 5.87 -7.75
C LEU A 139 -5.62 6.18 -7.53
N GLU A 140 -5.94 7.29 -6.88
CA GLU A 140 -7.32 7.68 -6.58
C GLU A 140 -8.19 7.71 -7.84
N LYS A 141 -7.67 8.26 -8.94
CA LYS A 141 -8.40 8.35 -10.21
C LYS A 141 -8.66 6.97 -10.85
N CYS A 142 -7.87 5.98 -10.48
CA CYS A 142 -7.96 4.64 -11.03
C CYS A 142 -8.92 3.73 -10.25
N LEU A 143 -9.36 4.14 -9.06
CA LEU A 143 -10.18 3.30 -8.20
C LEU A 143 -11.51 2.85 -8.82
N PRO A 144 -12.24 3.70 -9.56
CA PRO A 144 -13.50 3.26 -10.18
C PRO A 144 -13.34 2.08 -11.14
N ILE A 145 -12.24 1.98 -11.86
CA ILE A 145 -12.00 0.85 -12.79
C ILE A 145 -11.82 -0.47 -12.05
N LEU A 146 -11.43 -0.42 -10.78
CA LEU A 146 -11.29 -1.59 -9.93
C LEU A 146 -12.56 -1.89 -9.12
N GLY A 147 -13.64 -1.14 -9.36
CA GLY A 147 -14.91 -1.31 -8.65
C GLY A 147 -14.89 -0.75 -7.22
N ILE A 148 -13.98 0.16 -6.92
CA ILE A 148 -13.84 0.75 -5.59
C ILE A 148 -14.49 2.13 -5.58
N GLU A 149 -15.58 2.27 -4.83
CA GLU A 149 -16.34 3.52 -4.71
C GLU A 149 -16.14 4.19 -3.36
N GLU A 150 -16.03 3.41 -2.29
CA GLU A 150 -15.83 3.90 -0.94
C GLU A 150 -14.41 3.57 -0.45
N TYR A 151 -13.70 4.58 0.03
CA TYR A 151 -12.32 4.46 0.49
C TYR A 151 -11.96 5.62 1.40
N ASN A 152 -10.79 5.55 2.04
CA ASN A 152 -10.25 6.63 2.87
C ASN A 152 -9.76 7.75 1.97
N LYS A 153 -10.52 8.83 1.87
CA LYS A 153 -10.14 9.99 1.06
C LYS A 153 -8.98 10.74 1.72
N PRO A 154 -7.89 11.00 0.98
CA PRO A 154 -6.78 11.76 1.52
C PRO A 154 -7.19 13.23 1.76
N PRO A 155 -6.60 13.91 2.76
CA PRO A 155 -6.88 15.32 2.98
C PRO A 155 -6.45 16.14 1.77
N ARG A 156 -7.33 17.07 1.34
CA ARG A 156 -7.03 17.97 0.22
C ARG A 156 -5.97 18.98 0.65
N LYS A 157 -4.82 18.99 -0.02
CA LYS A 157 -3.71 19.92 0.28
C LYS A 157 -4.14 21.40 0.22
N SER A 158 -5.05 21.76 -0.68
CA SER A 158 -5.57 23.11 -0.81
C SER A 158 -6.36 23.57 0.43
N ALA A 159 -7.14 22.68 1.06
CA ALA A 159 -7.89 22.99 2.27
C ALA A 159 -6.97 23.25 3.46
N LYS A 160 -5.89 22.47 3.61
CA LYS A 160 -4.89 22.67 4.66
C LYS A 160 -4.18 24.01 4.53
N LYS A 161 -3.81 24.43 3.32
CA LYS A 161 -3.16 25.72 3.07
C LYS A 161 -4.06 26.89 3.44
N LYS A 162 -5.35 26.83 3.07
CA LYS A 162 -6.34 27.87 3.43
C LYS A 162 -6.54 27.96 4.94
N SER A 163 -6.62 26.85 5.63
CA SER A 163 -6.75 26.79 7.09
C SER A 163 -5.55 27.44 7.78
N LEU A 164 -4.34 27.13 7.35
CA LEU A 164 -3.10 27.69 7.90
C LEU A 164 -3.00 29.21 7.65
N GLN A 165 -3.41 29.68 6.49
CA GLN A 165 -3.43 31.12 6.16
C GLN A 165 -4.42 31.89 7.03
N ARG A 166 -5.60 31.34 7.31
CA ARG A 166 -6.58 31.95 8.21
C ARG A 166 -6.05 32.06 9.63
N THR A 167 -5.40 31.03 10.14
CA THR A 167 -4.80 31.03 11.45
C THR A 167 -3.70 32.09 11.56
N SER A 168 -2.87 32.21 10.55
CA SER A 168 -1.82 33.20 10.45
C SER A 168 -2.38 34.63 10.47
N LYS A 169 -3.46 34.92 9.74
CA LYS A 169 -4.12 36.22 9.73
C LYS A 169 -4.74 36.56 11.08
N THR A 170 -5.26 35.58 11.79
CA THR A 170 -5.86 35.80 13.13
C THR A 170 -4.80 36.15 14.16
N LEU A 171 -3.57 35.67 14.03
CA LEU A 171 -2.47 35.94 14.94
C LEU A 171 -1.87 37.34 14.78
N HIS A 172 -2.14 38.04 13.67
CA HIS A 172 -1.63 39.38 13.39
C HIS A 172 -2.61 40.50 13.75
N VAL A 173 -3.72 40.16 14.36
CA VAL A 173 -4.68 41.12 14.87
C VAL A 173 -4.44 41.38 16.40
#